data_d6e3ab0694d21646d07ce5e0cab4ad23
#
_entry.id   d6e3ab0694d21646d07ce5e0cab4ad23
#
_cell.length_a   1.000
_cell.length_b   1.000
_cell.length_c   1.000
_cell.angle_alpha   90.00
_cell.angle_beta   90.00
_cell.angle_gamma   90.00
#
_symmetry.space_group_name_H-M   'P 1'
#
loop_
_entity.id
_entity.type
_entity.pdbx_description
1 polymer ?
#
loop_
_entity_poly.entity_id
_entity_poly.type
_entity_poly.pdbx_seq_one_letter_code
_entity_poly.pdbx_strand_id
1 'polypeptide(L)'
;MRRNSGKKYVCTADLNSAPSFVYTQLEHTQKGIKNMLKVKNYQFWFCTGSQDLYGDECLSHVAAHSKEIVEKLNASGNLPYEVVWKPTLITNELIRKTMNEANMDDNCAGIITWMHTFSPAKSWILGLQELRKPLLHLHTQYNREIPYDTIDMDFMNENQAAHGDREYGHIFSRLHMERKVIMGYWEDKATQDRIGSWMRTAVGVLESSHIRVMRIADNMRNVAVTEGDKVEAQ
;
A
#
# COMPACT_ATOMS: atom_id res chain seq x y z
N MET A 1 -54.01 25.86 -4.57
CA MET A 1 -53.47 25.00 -3.50
C MET A 1 -54.06 23.61 -3.61
N ARG A 2 -53.33 22.64 -4.15
CA ARG A 2 -53.69 21.22 -4.08
C ARG A 2 -52.44 20.49 -3.60
N ARG A 3 -52.51 19.89 -2.41
CA ARG A 3 -51.47 19.05 -1.80
C ARG A 3 -51.45 17.73 -2.56
N ASN A 4 -50.31 17.39 -3.11
CA ASN A 4 -50.05 16.11 -3.74
C ASN A 4 -49.53 15.15 -2.65
N SER A 5 -50.35 14.17 -2.27
CA SER A 5 -50.01 13.13 -1.31
C SER A 5 -49.08 12.11 -2.02
N GLY A 6 -47.79 12.11 -1.66
CA GLY A 6 -46.83 11.11 -2.15
C GLY A 6 -47.19 9.70 -1.65
N LYS A 7 -47.71 8.89 -2.54
CA LYS A 7 -47.82 7.44 -2.30
C LYS A 7 -46.42 6.81 -2.44
N LYS A 8 -45.87 6.40 -1.31
CA LYS A 8 -44.69 5.47 -1.30
C LYS A 8 -45.20 4.12 -1.75
N TYR A 9 -44.82 3.68 -2.92
CA TYR A 9 -44.98 2.28 -3.32
C TYR A 9 -43.88 1.46 -2.66
N VAL A 10 -44.19 0.72 -1.60
CA VAL A 10 -43.36 -0.33 -1.08
C VAL A 10 -43.70 -1.60 -1.85
N CYS A 11 -42.82 -2.03 -2.73
CA CYS A 11 -42.94 -3.33 -3.38
C CYS A 11 -42.56 -4.41 -2.37
N THR A 12 -43.53 -4.91 -1.61
CA THR A 12 -43.38 -6.16 -0.86
C THR A 12 -43.67 -7.30 -1.82
N ALA A 13 -42.64 -7.81 -2.47
CA ALA A 13 -42.75 -9.10 -3.16
C ALA A 13 -42.85 -10.21 -2.09
N ASP A 14 -43.98 -10.92 -2.09
CA ASP A 14 -44.16 -12.10 -1.25
C ASP A 14 -43.26 -13.23 -1.81
N LEU A 15 -42.10 -13.40 -1.17
CA LEU A 15 -41.05 -14.35 -1.60
C LEU A 15 -41.47 -15.81 -1.47
N ASN A 16 -42.59 -16.10 -0.79
CA ASN A 16 -43.05 -17.47 -0.56
C ASN A 16 -43.81 -18.10 -1.76
N SER A 17 -44.08 -17.35 -2.81
CA SER A 17 -44.81 -17.80 -4.01
C SER A 17 -43.94 -17.93 -5.27
N ALA A 18 -42.63 -17.70 -5.18
CA ALA A 18 -41.74 -17.76 -6.34
C ALA A 18 -41.37 -19.22 -6.68
N PRO A 19 -41.33 -19.61 -7.98
CA PRO A 19 -40.92 -20.95 -8.39
C PRO A 19 -39.50 -21.29 -7.91
N SER A 20 -39.24 -22.53 -7.55
CA SER A 20 -37.94 -23.03 -7.06
C SER A 20 -36.74 -22.62 -7.94
N PHE A 21 -36.98 -22.50 -9.25
CA PHE A 21 -35.98 -22.03 -10.21
C PHE A 21 -35.50 -20.57 -9.95
N VAL A 22 -36.35 -19.69 -9.50
CA VAL A 22 -36.02 -18.29 -9.18
C VAL A 22 -35.18 -18.24 -7.91
N TYR A 23 -35.48 -19.07 -6.93
CA TYR A 23 -34.69 -19.19 -5.70
C TYR A 23 -33.26 -19.66 -5.97
N THR A 24 -33.07 -20.65 -6.82
CA THR A 24 -31.75 -21.19 -7.18
C THR A 24 -30.93 -20.14 -7.92
N GLN A 25 -31.54 -19.32 -8.79
CA GLN A 25 -30.82 -18.20 -9.45
C GLN A 25 -30.47 -17.08 -8.50
N LEU A 26 -31.34 -16.75 -7.53
CA LEU A 26 -31.05 -15.75 -6.52
C LEU A 26 -29.91 -16.17 -5.58
N GLU A 27 -29.87 -17.45 -5.18
CA GLU A 27 -28.77 -17.97 -4.38
C GLU A 27 -27.45 -17.97 -5.14
N HIS A 28 -27.43 -18.36 -6.42
CA HIS A 28 -26.24 -18.26 -7.27
C HIS A 28 -25.79 -16.80 -7.47
N THR A 29 -26.72 -15.88 -7.60
CA THR A 29 -26.42 -14.45 -7.73
C THR A 29 -25.89 -13.88 -6.41
N GLN A 30 -26.49 -14.23 -5.26
CA GLN A 30 -25.99 -13.81 -3.94
C GLN A 30 -24.62 -14.40 -3.62
N LYS A 31 -24.36 -15.66 -4.01
CA LYS A 31 -23.06 -16.30 -3.86
C LYS A 31 -22.00 -15.65 -4.76
N GLY A 32 -22.39 -15.27 -5.98
CA GLY A 32 -21.57 -14.48 -6.90
C GLY A 32 -21.25 -13.10 -6.36
N ILE A 33 -22.24 -12.37 -5.83
CA ILE A 33 -22.07 -11.05 -5.22
C ILE A 33 -21.20 -11.14 -3.95
N LYS A 34 -21.40 -12.12 -3.08
CA LYS A 34 -20.52 -12.36 -1.92
C LYS A 34 -19.08 -12.64 -2.31
N ASN A 35 -18.85 -13.37 -3.41
CA ASN A 35 -17.48 -13.59 -3.92
C ASN A 35 -16.89 -12.35 -4.59
N MET A 36 -17.69 -11.46 -5.18
CA MET A 36 -17.25 -10.17 -5.72
C MET A 36 -16.91 -9.14 -4.62
N LEU A 37 -17.54 -9.26 -3.45
CA LEU A 37 -17.30 -8.40 -2.29
C LEU A 37 -16.25 -8.98 -1.33
N LYS A 38 -15.53 -10.02 -1.73
CA LYS A 38 -14.45 -10.56 -0.92
C LYS A 38 -13.33 -9.52 -0.88
N VAL A 39 -13.29 -8.74 0.21
CA VAL A 39 -12.21 -7.80 0.49
C VAL A 39 -10.90 -8.58 0.50
N LYS A 40 -9.98 -8.25 -0.40
CA LYS A 40 -8.64 -8.81 -0.39
C LYS A 40 -7.94 -8.40 0.90
N ASN A 41 -7.23 -9.32 1.53
CA ASN A 41 -6.37 -9.00 2.67
C ASN A 41 -5.08 -8.37 2.15
N TYR A 42 -5.12 -7.07 1.87
CA TYR A 42 -3.95 -6.33 1.46
C TYR A 42 -2.95 -6.18 2.59
N GLN A 43 -1.67 -6.24 2.23
CA GLN A 43 -0.53 -6.04 3.12
C GLN A 43 0.49 -5.10 2.46
N PHE A 44 1.31 -4.46 3.29
CA PHE A 44 2.38 -3.58 2.83
C PHE A 44 3.72 -4.14 3.28
N TRP A 45 4.68 -4.22 2.36
CA TRP A 45 6.00 -4.76 2.69
C TRP A 45 6.92 -3.67 3.20
N PHE A 46 7.52 -3.91 4.36
CA PHE A 46 8.52 -3.02 4.96
C PHE A 46 9.91 -3.49 4.57
N CYS A 47 10.60 -2.69 3.77
CA CYS A 47 11.88 -2.98 3.15
C CYS A 47 12.94 -2.03 3.70
N THR A 48 13.86 -2.56 4.51
CA THR A 48 14.95 -1.78 5.11
C THR A 48 16.22 -1.94 4.29
N GLY A 49 16.81 -0.82 3.89
CA GLY A 49 18.08 -0.78 3.20
C GLY A 49 19.26 -0.72 4.16
N SER A 50 20.34 -1.41 3.79
CA SER A 50 21.65 -1.35 4.44
C SER A 50 22.74 -1.77 3.43
N GLN A 51 23.95 -2.06 3.92
CA GLN A 51 25.05 -2.63 3.13
C GLN A 51 25.92 -3.55 3.99
N ASP A 52 26.58 -4.48 3.35
CA ASP A 52 27.45 -5.48 3.99
C ASP A 52 28.71 -4.89 4.63
N LEU A 53 29.11 -3.69 4.22
CA LEU A 53 30.26 -2.96 4.75
C LEU A 53 30.24 -2.80 6.28
N TYR A 54 29.05 -2.76 6.87
CA TYR A 54 28.90 -2.56 8.32
C TYR A 54 29.12 -3.82 9.16
N GLY A 55 29.21 -5.00 8.53
CA GLY A 55 29.42 -6.27 9.21
C GLY A 55 28.14 -6.88 9.81
N ASP A 56 28.24 -8.13 10.22
CA ASP A 56 27.09 -8.96 10.63
C ASP A 56 26.39 -8.43 11.89
N GLU A 57 27.13 -7.86 12.84
CA GLU A 57 26.59 -7.33 14.08
C GLU A 57 25.67 -6.14 13.80
N CYS A 58 26.15 -5.15 13.07
CA CYS A 58 25.33 -3.99 12.68
C CYS A 58 24.11 -4.41 11.84
N LEU A 59 24.27 -5.35 10.90
CA LEU A 59 23.16 -5.89 10.10
C LEU A 59 22.12 -6.60 10.97
N SER A 60 22.55 -7.29 12.03
CA SER A 60 21.65 -7.90 13.00
C SER A 60 20.84 -6.87 13.77
N HIS A 61 21.47 -5.77 14.22
CA HIS A 61 20.78 -4.63 14.85
C HIS A 61 19.78 -3.98 13.90
N VAL A 62 20.17 -3.71 12.66
CA VAL A 62 19.29 -3.17 11.63
C VAL A 62 18.05 -4.05 11.43
N ALA A 63 18.24 -5.37 11.36
CA ALA A 63 17.14 -6.32 11.23
C ALA A 63 16.24 -6.32 12.47
N ALA A 64 16.80 -6.27 13.69
CA ALA A 64 16.05 -6.22 14.93
C ALA A 64 15.23 -4.93 15.03
N HIS A 65 15.83 -3.77 14.80
CA HIS A 65 15.16 -2.48 14.83
C HIS A 65 14.02 -2.39 13.79
N SER A 66 14.25 -2.90 12.58
CA SER A 66 13.22 -2.89 11.55
C SER A 66 12.04 -3.80 11.87
N LYS A 67 12.28 -4.96 12.50
CA LYS A 67 11.22 -5.85 13.00
C LYS A 67 10.41 -5.18 14.11
N GLU A 68 11.09 -4.55 15.06
CA GLU A 68 10.44 -3.84 16.15
C GLU A 68 9.53 -2.72 15.63
N ILE A 69 10.00 -1.92 14.65
CA ILE A 69 9.17 -0.91 14.00
C ILE A 69 7.90 -1.54 13.42
N VAL A 70 8.03 -2.63 12.68
CA VAL A 70 6.90 -3.32 12.05
C VAL A 70 5.92 -3.87 13.09
N GLU A 71 6.42 -4.52 14.14
CA GLU A 71 5.61 -5.07 15.22
C GLU A 71 4.82 -3.97 15.95
N LYS A 72 5.48 -2.86 16.30
CA LYS A 72 4.82 -1.73 16.97
C LYS A 72 3.85 -0.98 16.06
N LEU A 73 4.18 -0.81 14.77
CA LEU A 73 3.26 -0.24 13.79
C LEU A 73 1.96 -1.07 13.70
N ASN A 74 2.08 -2.40 13.60
CA ASN A 74 0.92 -3.29 13.56
C ASN A 74 0.13 -3.28 14.88
N ALA A 75 0.82 -3.22 16.02
CA ALA A 75 0.19 -3.19 17.33
C ALA A 75 -0.49 -1.85 17.66
N SER A 76 -0.14 -0.78 16.96
CA SER A 76 -0.65 0.58 17.24
C SER A 76 -2.15 0.75 17.06
N GLY A 77 -2.77 -0.07 16.20
CA GLY A 77 -4.18 0.05 15.81
C GLY A 77 -4.49 1.28 14.91
N ASN A 78 -3.47 2.05 14.51
CA ASN A 78 -3.64 3.24 13.68
C ASN A 78 -3.53 2.93 12.16
N LEU A 79 -2.97 1.78 11.80
CA LEU A 79 -2.83 1.36 10.40
C LEU A 79 -4.02 0.50 9.96
N PRO A 80 -4.58 0.75 8.77
CA PRO A 80 -5.74 0.01 8.26
C PRO A 80 -5.40 -1.36 7.67
N TYR A 81 -4.12 -1.63 7.40
CA TYR A 81 -3.62 -2.86 6.79
C TYR A 81 -2.34 -3.31 7.48
N GLU A 82 -2.07 -4.61 7.39
CA GLU A 82 -0.87 -5.23 7.94
C GLU A 82 0.40 -4.76 7.23
N VAL A 83 1.44 -4.53 8.01
CA VAL A 83 2.80 -4.30 7.53
C VAL A 83 3.60 -5.58 7.73
N VAL A 84 4.21 -6.09 6.66
CA VAL A 84 4.99 -7.32 6.65
C VAL A 84 6.48 -6.97 6.55
N TRP A 85 7.25 -7.38 7.53
CA TRP A 85 8.70 -7.20 7.51
C TRP A 85 9.34 -8.05 6.40
N LYS A 86 10.30 -7.47 5.69
CA LYS A 86 11.17 -8.17 4.73
C LYS A 86 12.61 -8.15 5.22
N PRO A 87 13.42 -9.19 4.92
CA PRO A 87 14.84 -9.19 5.26
C PRO A 87 15.55 -7.94 4.78
N THR A 88 16.56 -7.48 5.53
CA THR A 88 17.35 -6.29 5.19
C THR A 88 17.95 -6.41 3.79
N LEU A 89 17.75 -5.38 2.98
CA LEU A 89 18.15 -5.34 1.56
C LEU A 89 19.55 -4.72 1.45
N ILE A 90 20.57 -5.55 1.15
CA ILE A 90 21.98 -5.16 1.14
C ILE A 90 22.63 -5.23 -0.25
N THR A 91 22.03 -5.96 -1.21
CA THR A 91 22.55 -6.08 -2.58
C THR A 91 21.50 -5.70 -3.63
N ASN A 92 21.99 -5.31 -4.82
CA ASN A 92 21.12 -5.00 -5.95
C ASN A 92 20.29 -6.21 -6.40
N GLU A 93 20.83 -7.42 -6.35
CA GLU A 93 20.12 -8.65 -6.69
C GLU A 93 18.98 -8.91 -5.72
N LEU A 94 19.23 -8.77 -4.41
CA LEU A 94 18.22 -8.97 -3.37
C LEU A 94 17.11 -7.92 -3.47
N ILE A 95 17.48 -6.66 -3.68
CA ILE A 95 16.53 -5.56 -3.88
C ILE A 95 15.64 -5.86 -5.10
N ARG A 96 16.25 -6.15 -6.25
CA ARG A 96 15.53 -6.47 -7.48
C ARG A 96 14.59 -7.64 -7.32
N LYS A 97 15.07 -8.72 -6.69
CA LYS A 97 14.27 -9.92 -6.40
C LYS A 97 13.04 -9.56 -5.54
N THR A 98 13.24 -8.81 -4.45
CA THR A 98 12.15 -8.40 -3.55
C THR A 98 11.11 -7.52 -4.27
N MET A 99 11.54 -6.58 -5.13
CA MET A 99 10.62 -5.74 -5.89
C MET A 99 9.80 -6.56 -6.90
N ASN A 100 10.43 -7.55 -7.55
CA ASN A 100 9.72 -8.45 -8.47
C ASN A 100 8.77 -9.41 -7.73
N GLU A 101 9.14 -9.94 -6.59
CA GLU A 101 8.24 -10.72 -5.74
C GLU A 101 7.02 -9.89 -5.32
N ALA A 102 7.22 -8.62 -4.94
CA ALA A 102 6.11 -7.71 -4.61
C ALA A 102 5.17 -7.46 -5.80
N ASN A 103 5.72 -7.32 -7.01
CA ASN A 103 4.91 -7.16 -8.23
C ASN A 103 4.00 -8.37 -8.48
N MET A 104 4.49 -9.57 -8.15
CA MET A 104 3.78 -10.84 -8.39
C MET A 104 2.81 -11.21 -7.26
N ASP A 105 2.93 -10.61 -6.09
CA ASP A 105 2.05 -10.87 -4.96
C ASP A 105 0.80 -9.97 -5.03
N ASP A 106 -0.35 -10.58 -5.31
CA ASP A 106 -1.64 -9.90 -5.38
C ASP A 106 -2.09 -9.29 -4.03
N ASN A 107 -1.56 -9.77 -2.91
CA ASN A 107 -1.87 -9.22 -1.60
C ASN A 107 -0.95 -8.04 -1.24
N CYS A 108 0.21 -7.92 -1.87
CA CYS A 108 1.10 -6.77 -1.67
C CYS A 108 0.49 -5.52 -2.32
N ALA A 109 0.02 -4.58 -1.51
CA ALA A 109 -0.57 -3.33 -1.98
C ALA A 109 0.44 -2.20 -2.17
N GLY A 110 1.64 -2.33 -1.62
CA GLY A 110 2.69 -1.33 -1.75
C GLY A 110 3.90 -1.63 -0.89
N ILE A 111 4.93 -0.84 -1.10
CA ILE A 111 6.23 -0.96 -0.42
C ILE A 111 6.46 0.26 0.47
N ILE A 112 6.88 0.02 1.70
CA ILE A 112 7.41 1.04 2.60
C ILE A 112 8.91 0.81 2.69
N THR A 113 9.71 1.79 2.27
CA THR A 113 11.18 1.73 2.39
C THR A 113 11.66 2.58 3.55
N TRP A 114 12.69 2.10 4.23
CA TRP A 114 13.39 2.80 5.30
C TRP A 114 14.89 2.57 5.19
N MET A 115 15.68 3.64 5.35
CA MET A 115 17.14 3.55 5.43
C MET A 115 17.55 3.78 6.88
N HIS A 116 17.99 2.73 7.57
CA HIS A 116 18.49 2.83 8.95
C HIS A 116 19.95 3.27 8.94
N THR A 117 20.79 2.48 8.27
CA THR A 117 22.16 2.84 7.92
C THR A 117 22.21 3.52 6.56
N PHE A 118 23.38 3.91 6.11
CA PHE A 118 23.57 4.28 4.72
C PHE A 118 23.41 3.04 3.82
N SER A 119 22.44 3.07 2.94
CA SER A 119 22.24 2.07 1.90
C SER A 119 22.54 2.70 0.54
N PRO A 120 23.55 2.21 -0.20
CA PRO A 120 23.94 2.82 -1.47
C PRO A 120 22.79 2.86 -2.45
N ALA A 121 22.34 4.07 -2.81
CA ALA A 121 21.14 4.24 -3.62
C ALA A 121 21.29 3.66 -5.03
N LYS A 122 22.51 3.55 -5.55
CA LYS A 122 22.81 2.89 -6.82
C LYS A 122 22.33 1.44 -6.84
N SER A 123 22.38 0.73 -5.72
CA SER A 123 21.92 -0.66 -5.62
C SER A 123 20.40 -0.80 -5.81
N TRP A 124 19.66 0.27 -5.62
CA TRP A 124 18.18 0.29 -5.73
C TRP A 124 17.67 0.52 -7.15
N ILE A 125 18.50 1.05 -8.05
CA ILE A 125 18.06 1.53 -9.38
C ILE A 125 17.29 0.46 -10.15
N LEU A 126 17.85 -0.73 -10.31
CA LEU A 126 17.22 -1.80 -11.10
C LEU A 126 15.90 -2.26 -10.48
N GLY A 127 15.89 -2.48 -9.16
CA GLY A 127 14.67 -2.88 -8.45
C GLY A 127 13.57 -1.84 -8.55
N LEU A 128 13.91 -0.56 -8.38
CA LEU A 128 12.95 0.54 -8.48
C LEU A 128 12.37 0.67 -9.89
N GLN A 129 13.20 0.54 -10.94
CA GLN A 129 12.71 0.61 -12.33
C GLN A 129 11.75 -0.52 -12.69
N GLU A 130 11.88 -1.67 -12.05
CA GLU A 130 11.00 -2.84 -12.25
C GLU A 130 9.77 -2.81 -11.33
N LEU A 131 9.76 -2.00 -10.29
CA LEU A 131 8.66 -1.94 -9.32
C LEU A 131 7.40 -1.32 -9.96
N ARG A 132 6.27 -2.01 -9.81
CA ARG A 132 4.95 -1.58 -10.30
C ARG A 132 3.95 -1.29 -9.17
N LYS A 133 4.39 -1.39 -7.93
CA LYS A 133 3.56 -1.14 -6.75
C LYS A 133 3.79 0.28 -6.23
N PRO A 134 2.78 0.89 -5.61
CA PRO A 134 2.94 2.16 -4.92
C PRO A 134 4.08 2.09 -3.90
N LEU A 135 4.88 3.15 -3.80
CA LEU A 135 6.01 3.22 -2.88
C LEU A 135 5.89 4.42 -1.94
N LEU A 136 6.12 4.15 -0.67
CA LEU A 136 6.30 5.14 0.39
C LEU A 136 7.71 5.04 0.93
N HIS A 137 8.40 6.16 1.04
CA HIS A 137 9.65 6.27 1.79
C HIS A 137 9.36 6.87 3.16
N LEU A 138 9.62 6.08 4.22
CA LEU A 138 9.51 6.53 5.60
C LEU A 138 10.84 7.14 6.02
N HIS A 139 10.87 8.47 6.13
CA HIS A 139 12.03 9.21 6.59
C HIS A 139 11.94 9.39 8.10
N THR A 140 12.56 8.47 8.83
CA THR A 140 12.54 8.42 10.30
C THR A 140 13.87 7.94 10.86
N GLN A 141 14.13 8.24 12.11
CA GLN A 141 15.19 7.63 12.89
C GLN A 141 14.61 6.56 13.80
N TYR A 142 15.40 5.53 14.12
CA TYR A 142 14.98 4.51 15.07
C TYR A 142 14.81 5.09 16.47
N ASN A 143 15.80 5.84 16.95
CA ASN A 143 15.76 6.49 18.25
C ASN A 143 15.02 7.82 18.17
N ARG A 144 14.22 8.13 19.18
CA ARG A 144 13.52 9.41 19.28
C ARG A 144 14.51 10.57 19.57
N GLU A 145 15.49 10.29 20.40
CA GLU A 145 16.45 11.29 20.88
C GLU A 145 17.89 10.80 20.61
N ILE A 146 18.80 11.75 20.48
CA ILE A 146 20.22 11.45 20.34
C ILE A 146 20.81 11.24 21.74
N PRO A 147 21.43 10.10 22.03
CA PRO A 147 22.02 9.81 23.33
C PRO A 147 23.38 10.53 23.47
N TYR A 148 23.36 11.84 23.71
CA TYR A 148 24.54 12.70 23.70
C TYR A 148 25.67 12.24 24.62
N ASP A 149 25.35 11.59 25.74
CA ASP A 149 26.34 11.16 26.72
C ASP A 149 27.07 9.86 26.33
N THR A 150 26.50 9.09 25.40
CA THR A 150 27.00 7.75 25.03
C THR A 150 27.20 7.57 23.53
N ILE A 151 26.95 8.61 22.75
CA ILE A 151 27.09 8.56 21.28
C ILE A 151 28.53 8.30 20.87
N ASP A 152 28.74 7.33 20.01
CA ASP A 152 30.01 6.96 19.42
C ASP A 152 29.92 6.79 17.90
N MET A 153 30.99 6.32 17.28
CA MET A 153 31.03 6.08 15.83
C MET A 153 30.12 4.94 15.38
N ASP A 154 29.94 3.94 16.23
CA ASP A 154 29.07 2.80 15.91
C ASP A 154 27.60 3.23 15.90
N PHE A 155 27.18 4.02 16.89
CA PHE A 155 25.86 4.65 16.88
C PHE A 155 25.66 5.52 15.64
N MET A 156 26.65 6.31 15.24
CA MET A 156 26.57 7.16 14.05
C MET A 156 26.46 6.32 12.77
N ASN A 157 27.17 5.22 12.67
CA ASN A 157 27.12 4.31 11.53
C ASN A 157 25.75 3.60 11.41
N GLU A 158 25.17 3.20 12.52
CA GLU A 158 23.82 2.62 12.53
C GLU A 158 22.74 3.63 12.16
N ASN A 159 22.87 4.89 12.55
CA ASN A 159 21.83 5.92 12.46
C ASN A 159 22.08 6.95 11.34
N GLN A 160 22.35 6.48 10.12
CA GLN A 160 22.61 7.31 8.96
C GLN A 160 21.39 7.50 8.02
N ALA A 161 20.17 7.38 8.53
CA ALA A 161 18.96 7.54 7.74
C ALA A 161 18.95 8.84 6.94
N ALA A 162 19.22 9.98 7.58
CA ALA A 162 19.22 11.27 6.91
C ALA A 162 20.22 11.37 5.73
N HIS A 163 21.36 10.70 5.83
CA HIS A 163 22.35 10.65 4.76
C HIS A 163 21.86 9.72 3.62
N GLY A 164 21.44 8.50 3.93
CA GLY A 164 20.94 7.54 2.96
C GLY A 164 19.71 8.06 2.22
N ASP A 165 18.81 8.72 2.90
CA ASP A 165 17.58 9.27 2.34
C ASP A 165 17.81 10.36 1.30
N ARG A 166 18.88 11.15 1.42
CA ARG A 166 19.23 12.18 0.43
C ARG A 166 19.62 11.55 -0.90
N GLU A 167 20.49 10.57 -0.88
CA GLU A 167 20.94 9.87 -2.08
C GLU A 167 19.79 9.06 -2.68
N TYR A 168 19.05 8.35 -1.85
CA TYR A 168 17.86 7.61 -2.26
C TYR A 168 16.81 8.51 -2.90
N GLY A 169 16.53 9.67 -2.28
CA GLY A 169 15.64 10.67 -2.84
C GLY A 169 16.10 11.23 -4.18
N HIS A 170 17.41 11.44 -4.34
CA HIS A 170 18.01 11.91 -5.59
C HIS A 170 17.77 10.93 -6.75
N ILE A 171 17.90 9.62 -6.51
CA ILE A 171 17.65 8.59 -7.54
C ILE A 171 16.22 8.67 -8.07
N PHE A 172 15.22 8.82 -7.20
CA PHE A 172 13.82 8.96 -7.67
C PHE A 172 13.66 10.16 -8.61
N SER A 173 14.28 11.28 -8.28
CA SER A 173 14.25 12.48 -9.15
C SER A 173 14.94 12.21 -10.49
N ARG A 174 16.05 11.48 -10.50
CA ARG A 174 16.80 11.12 -11.71
C ARG A 174 16.05 10.12 -12.58
N LEU A 175 15.32 9.19 -11.97
CA LEU A 175 14.54 8.17 -12.67
C LEU A 175 13.13 8.65 -13.04
N HIS A 176 12.76 9.89 -12.67
CA HIS A 176 11.40 10.44 -12.85
C HIS A 176 10.32 9.53 -12.24
N MET A 177 10.63 8.93 -11.10
CA MET A 177 9.70 8.04 -10.37
C MET A 177 9.00 8.80 -9.26
N GLU A 178 7.71 8.59 -9.16
CA GLU A 178 6.92 9.11 -8.06
C GLU A 178 7.05 8.22 -6.82
N ARG A 179 7.06 8.86 -5.67
CA ARG A 179 6.98 8.23 -4.37
C ARG A 179 6.26 9.11 -3.37
N LYS A 180 5.67 8.51 -2.37
CA LYS A 180 5.25 9.24 -1.16
C LYS A 180 6.42 9.31 -0.20
N VAL A 181 6.69 10.50 0.35
CA VAL A 181 7.61 10.67 1.48
C VAL A 181 6.80 11.06 2.71
N ILE A 182 7.02 10.31 3.80
CA ILE A 182 6.49 10.66 5.12
C ILE A 182 7.68 10.83 6.04
N MET A 183 7.83 12.03 6.59
CA MET A 183 8.86 12.36 7.56
C MET A 183 8.24 12.53 8.94
N GLY A 184 8.87 11.96 9.96
CA GLY A 184 8.44 12.05 11.35
C GLY A 184 8.88 10.82 12.14
N TYR A 185 8.78 10.89 13.46
CA TYR A 185 9.10 9.74 14.30
C TYR A 185 8.02 8.66 14.13
N TRP A 186 8.45 7.43 13.92
CA TRP A 186 7.59 6.31 13.51
C TRP A 186 6.54 5.91 14.56
N GLU A 187 6.80 6.15 15.86
CA GLU A 187 5.79 5.91 16.91
C GLU A 187 4.77 7.05 17.04
N ASP A 188 5.02 8.22 16.46
CA ASP A 188 4.10 9.34 16.57
C ASP A 188 2.80 9.04 15.82
N LYS A 189 1.67 9.20 16.53
CA LYS A 189 0.35 8.98 15.95
C LYS A 189 0.15 9.76 14.64
N ALA A 190 0.61 11.00 14.57
CA ALA A 190 0.49 11.83 13.37
C ALA A 190 1.24 11.22 12.17
N THR A 191 2.40 10.60 12.39
CA THR A 191 3.15 9.87 11.36
C THR A 191 2.40 8.63 10.93
N GLN A 192 1.90 7.85 11.88
CA GLN A 192 1.13 6.63 11.62
C GLN A 192 -0.21 6.93 10.89
N ASP A 193 -0.91 7.98 11.25
CA ASP A 193 -2.13 8.43 10.56
C ASP A 193 -1.85 8.78 9.09
N ARG A 194 -0.70 9.39 8.78
CA ARG A 194 -0.27 9.70 7.41
C ARG A 194 0.09 8.45 6.64
N ILE A 195 0.75 7.47 7.28
CA ILE A 195 1.02 6.15 6.68
C ILE A 195 -0.30 5.45 6.37
N GLY A 196 -1.22 5.39 7.32
CA GLY A 196 -2.54 4.78 7.13
C GLY A 196 -3.37 5.45 6.05
N SER A 197 -3.28 6.78 5.90
CA SER A 197 -3.92 7.52 4.81
C SER A 197 -3.33 7.12 3.45
N TRP A 198 -2.01 7.03 3.35
CA TRP A 198 -1.35 6.58 2.12
C TRP A 198 -1.70 5.12 1.78
N MET A 199 -1.74 4.22 2.77
CA MET A 199 -2.14 2.83 2.57
C MET A 199 -3.52 2.72 1.92
N ARG A 200 -4.50 3.49 2.41
CA ARG A 200 -5.85 3.54 1.79
C ARG A 200 -5.81 4.03 0.36
N THR A 201 -5.00 5.04 0.08
CA THR A 201 -4.83 5.57 -1.29
C THR A 201 -4.19 4.52 -2.20
N ALA A 202 -3.14 3.83 -1.75
CA ALA A 202 -2.46 2.79 -2.51
C ALA A 202 -3.40 1.63 -2.87
N VAL A 203 -4.20 1.17 -1.90
CA VAL A 203 -5.23 0.15 -2.16
C VAL A 203 -6.28 0.67 -3.14
N GLY A 204 -6.72 1.92 -3.00
CA GLY A 204 -7.66 2.54 -3.94
C GLY A 204 -7.14 2.57 -5.37
N VAL A 205 -5.85 2.86 -5.58
CA VAL A 205 -5.21 2.82 -6.90
C VAL A 205 -5.20 1.40 -7.47
N LEU A 206 -4.83 0.40 -6.66
CA LEU A 206 -4.83 -0.99 -7.10
C LEU A 206 -6.23 -1.50 -7.45
N GLU A 207 -7.22 -1.23 -6.61
CA GLU A 207 -8.60 -1.64 -6.86
C GLU A 207 -9.18 -0.94 -8.09
N SER A 208 -8.80 0.32 -8.34
CA SER A 208 -9.28 1.07 -9.52
C SER A 208 -8.81 0.44 -10.83
N SER A 209 -7.65 -0.21 -10.86
CA SER A 209 -7.16 -0.92 -12.05
C SER A 209 -7.92 -2.22 -12.35
N HIS A 210 -8.74 -2.69 -11.41
CA HIS A 210 -9.54 -3.92 -11.53
C HIS A 210 -11.04 -3.67 -11.48
N ILE A 211 -11.47 -2.40 -11.60
CA ILE A 211 -12.89 -2.04 -11.60
C ILE A 211 -13.61 -2.75 -12.75
N ARG A 212 -14.73 -3.38 -12.40
CA ARG A 212 -15.68 -3.94 -13.37
C ARG A 212 -16.97 -3.14 -13.31
N VAL A 213 -17.29 -2.47 -14.39
CA VAL A 213 -18.52 -1.70 -14.50
C VAL A 213 -19.57 -2.55 -15.23
N MET A 214 -20.68 -2.84 -14.54
CA MET A 214 -21.85 -3.45 -15.17
C MET A 214 -22.84 -2.35 -15.52
N ARG A 215 -23.16 -2.27 -16.80
CA ARG A 215 -24.20 -1.38 -17.30
C ARG A 215 -25.50 -2.18 -17.53
N ILE A 216 -26.61 -1.71 -16.96
CA ILE A 216 -27.93 -2.27 -17.19
C ILE A 216 -28.66 -1.33 -18.15
N ALA A 217 -29.11 -1.85 -19.28
CA ALA A 217 -29.63 -1.13 -20.44
C ALA A 217 -28.57 -0.30 -21.20
N ASP A 218 -28.96 0.26 -22.34
CA ASP A 218 -28.05 1.05 -23.18
C ASP A 218 -28.38 2.54 -23.09
N ASN A 219 -27.65 3.35 -23.85
CA ASN A 219 -27.87 4.78 -23.98
C ASN A 219 -29.26 5.06 -24.51
N MET A 220 -29.77 6.26 -24.21
CA MET A 220 -31.02 6.72 -24.79
C MET A 220 -30.88 6.81 -26.32
N ARG A 221 -31.83 6.19 -27.03
CA ARG A 221 -31.80 6.18 -28.48
C ARG A 221 -31.82 7.62 -29.04
N ASN A 222 -30.92 7.92 -29.93
CA ASN A 222 -30.78 9.23 -30.62
C ASN A 222 -30.40 10.40 -29.70
N VAL A 223 -29.82 10.16 -28.53
CA VAL A 223 -29.31 11.20 -27.62
C VAL A 223 -27.79 11.13 -27.57
N ALA A 224 -27.12 11.98 -28.34
CA ALA A 224 -25.67 11.94 -28.50
C ALA A 224 -24.89 12.20 -27.20
N VAL A 225 -25.42 13.02 -26.30
CA VAL A 225 -24.76 13.37 -25.03
C VAL A 225 -24.70 12.21 -24.02
N THR A 226 -25.40 11.13 -24.29
CA THR A 226 -25.35 9.92 -23.44
C THR A 226 -24.36 8.88 -23.95
N GLU A 227 -23.74 9.12 -25.10
CA GLU A 227 -22.64 8.27 -25.61
C GLU A 227 -21.34 8.64 -24.91
N GLY A 228 -20.63 7.62 -24.41
CA GLY A 228 -19.27 7.72 -23.90
C GLY A 228 -18.30 6.91 -24.77
N ASP A 229 -17.03 7.23 -24.70
CA ASP A 229 -16.00 6.43 -25.33
C ASP A 229 -15.79 5.13 -24.54
N LYS A 230 -16.34 4.06 -25.08
CA LYS A 230 -16.26 2.73 -24.45
C LYS A 230 -14.89 2.07 -24.63
N VAL A 231 -14.12 2.53 -25.60
CA VAL A 231 -12.76 2.02 -25.87
C VAL A 231 -11.77 2.68 -24.94
N GLU A 232 -11.87 3.99 -24.74
CA GLU A 232 -11.02 4.74 -23.82
C GLU A 232 -11.25 4.32 -22.35
N ALA A 233 -12.47 3.87 -22.01
CA ALA A 233 -12.82 3.43 -20.66
C ALA A 233 -12.24 2.04 -20.30
N GLN A 234 -11.69 1.27 -21.23
CA GLN A 234 -11.00 0.00 -20.99
C GLN A 234 -9.54 0.22 -20.63
#